data_5a59f3e1e8b1b2d7ff214219390da770
#
_entry.id   5a59f3e1e8b1b2d7ff214219390da770
#
_cell.length_a   1.000
_cell.length_b   1.000
_cell.length_c   1.000
_cell.angle_alpha   90.00
_cell.angle_beta   90.00
_cell.angle_gamma   90.00
#
_symmetry.space_group_name_H-M   'P 1'
#
loop_
_entity.id
_entity.type
_entity.pdbx_description
1 polymer ?
#
loop_
_entity_poly.entity_id
_entity_poly.type
_entity_poly.pdbx_seq_one_letter_code
_entity_poly.pdbx_strand_id
1 'polypeptide(L)'
;MIKEFAFGTSNRHHFQEASSIANWQGIDNDTFVSLYDYDEYVKTYFTEHKSLSGFDGLIYMPDEFILDIDGSDVLEARSKAYRLLILLGDMRIPTKTYFSGTGFHIGIPSSAFRWKPSKNLHLKVKDALTKANIFEYADPSVTDKTRIIRVVNTRNSKSGLYKVEIGYEDVDAMFCCDDEDFLSGIRSYAKGQRDVTTINLQCEPVFDVLERTKKKSKQVEIIKNANKGRIPDPINYPCIQNMLNGTGYGERHTTALRIAAHLRWRYPEDIVRMIMEHWRQRVSSEKEFKKSEMDALVEGVYTGHGGQGYRYGCNDNIMDKHCV
;
A
#
# COMPACT_ATOMS: atom_id res chain seq x y z
N MET A 1 16.02 15.55 18.93
CA MET A 1 16.22 14.46 17.95
C MET A 1 16.92 15.03 16.74
N ILE A 2 17.92 14.32 16.21
CA ILE A 2 18.77 14.76 15.11
C ILE A 2 18.38 14.07 13.82
N LYS A 3 18.34 14.82 12.73
CA LYS A 3 18.24 14.30 11.36
C LYS A 3 19.50 14.65 10.56
N GLU A 4 19.85 13.76 9.65
CA GLU A 4 20.81 14.07 8.60
C GLU A 4 20.09 14.77 7.44
N PHE A 5 20.62 15.88 6.98
CA PHE A 5 20.19 16.55 5.74
C PHE A 5 21.26 16.38 4.68
N ALA A 6 20.81 16.35 3.42
CA ALA A 6 21.69 16.26 2.26
C ALA A 6 21.17 17.18 1.12
N PHE A 7 22.10 17.78 0.40
CA PHE A 7 21.85 18.57 -0.79
C PHE A 7 22.37 17.83 -2.02
N GLY A 8 21.46 17.25 -2.80
CA GLY A 8 21.81 16.19 -3.70
C GLY A 8 22.23 14.91 -2.94
N THR A 9 22.57 13.87 -3.68
CA THR A 9 22.95 12.57 -3.09
C THR A 9 24.38 12.50 -2.60
N SER A 10 25.23 13.45 -2.98
CA SER A 10 26.67 13.47 -2.65
C SER A 10 27.05 14.40 -1.49
N ASN A 11 26.29 15.49 -1.27
CA ASN A 11 26.56 16.43 -0.20
C ASN A 11 25.72 16.09 1.04
N ARG A 12 26.18 15.12 1.79
CA ARG A 12 25.51 14.52 2.96
C ARG A 12 26.10 14.97 4.29
N HIS A 13 25.52 14.48 5.35
CA HIS A 13 26.00 14.57 6.73
C HIS A 13 25.89 15.95 7.37
N HIS A 14 24.85 16.72 7.01
CA HIS A 14 24.48 17.94 7.70
C HIS A 14 23.48 17.59 8.83
N PHE A 15 23.98 17.51 10.06
CA PHE A 15 23.19 17.09 11.21
C PHE A 15 22.52 18.29 11.90
N GLN A 16 21.20 18.30 11.94
CA GLN A 16 20.39 19.34 12.56
C GLN A 16 19.23 18.74 13.37
N GLU A 17 18.58 19.56 14.18
CA GLU A 17 17.36 19.17 14.88
C GLU A 17 16.27 18.74 13.91
N ALA A 18 15.50 17.70 14.28
CA ALA A 18 14.41 17.19 13.44
C ALA A 18 13.35 18.27 13.11
N SER A 19 13.10 19.21 14.04
CA SER A 19 12.23 20.36 13.84
C SER A 19 12.68 21.30 12.69
N SER A 20 13.95 21.25 12.33
CA SER A 20 14.50 22.09 11.24
C SER A 20 14.00 21.67 9.86
N ILE A 21 13.29 20.53 9.71
CA ILE A 21 12.80 20.07 8.41
C ILE A 21 11.90 21.10 7.73
N ALA A 22 11.12 21.85 8.50
CA ALA A 22 10.26 22.91 7.99
C ALA A 22 11.04 24.02 7.25
N ASN A 23 12.28 24.29 7.66
CA ASN A 23 13.14 25.29 7.03
C ASN A 23 13.66 24.84 5.66
N TRP A 24 13.56 23.54 5.34
CA TRP A 24 14.06 22.95 4.11
C TRP A 24 12.95 22.65 3.11
N GLN A 25 11.70 22.76 3.54
CA GLN A 25 10.53 22.71 2.65
C GLN A 25 10.50 23.99 1.82
N GLY A 26 10.13 23.87 0.55
CA GLY A 26 10.03 25.02 -0.34
C GLY A 26 11.35 25.46 -0.99
N ILE A 27 12.45 24.81 -0.69
CA ILE A 27 13.73 25.05 -1.36
C ILE A 27 13.69 24.41 -2.74
N ASP A 28 13.93 25.23 -3.77
CA ASP A 28 14.01 24.76 -5.15
C ASP A 28 15.34 24.04 -5.42
N ASN A 29 15.53 22.90 -4.76
CA ASN A 29 16.76 22.11 -4.86
C ASN A 29 16.51 20.64 -4.42
N ASP A 30 17.32 19.73 -4.91
CA ASP A 30 17.40 18.35 -4.43
C ASP A 30 17.80 18.29 -2.96
N THR A 31 16.83 18.28 -2.07
CA THR A 31 17.04 18.21 -0.62
C THR A 31 16.50 16.89 -0.07
N PHE A 32 17.32 16.24 0.72
CA PHE A 32 16.98 14.97 1.34
C PHE A 32 17.14 15.06 2.86
N VAL A 33 16.46 14.18 3.56
CA VAL A 33 16.53 14.05 5.02
C VAL A 33 16.59 12.58 5.39
N SER A 34 17.29 12.23 6.47
CA SER A 34 17.30 10.85 6.98
C SER A 34 15.89 10.39 7.31
N LEU A 35 15.58 9.14 6.95
CA LEU A 35 14.27 8.56 7.27
C LEU A 35 14.13 8.41 8.79
N TYR A 36 15.13 7.83 9.44
CA TYR A 36 15.16 7.72 10.91
C TYR A 36 15.67 9.00 11.56
N ASP A 37 15.29 9.21 12.82
CA ASP A 37 15.90 10.17 13.71
C ASP A 37 17.02 9.51 14.49
N TYR A 38 18.01 10.31 14.90
CA TYR A 38 19.18 9.86 15.68
C TYR A 38 19.22 10.55 17.03
N ASP A 39 19.94 9.95 17.97
CA ASP A 39 20.40 10.66 19.18
C ASP A 39 21.56 11.62 18.86
N GLU A 40 21.90 12.48 19.80
CA GLU A 40 23.01 13.45 19.64
C GLU A 40 24.38 12.79 19.38
N TYR A 41 24.54 11.54 19.75
CA TYR A 41 25.78 10.80 19.55
C TYR A 41 26.13 10.66 18.06
N VAL A 42 25.18 10.77 17.16
CA VAL A 42 25.43 10.70 15.71
C VAL A 42 26.46 11.74 15.24
N LYS A 43 26.47 12.94 15.84
CA LYS A 43 27.42 14.01 15.50
C LYS A 43 28.84 13.65 15.91
N THR A 44 29.00 13.14 17.12
CA THR A 44 30.28 12.67 17.65
C THR A 44 30.81 11.49 16.85
N TYR A 45 29.96 10.48 16.64
CA TYR A 45 30.32 9.30 15.85
C TYR A 45 30.81 9.68 14.45
N PHE A 46 30.06 10.56 13.74
CA PHE A 46 30.49 11.01 12.43
C PHE A 46 31.78 11.82 12.44
N THR A 47 32.00 12.64 13.48
CA THR A 47 33.24 13.41 13.61
C THR A 47 34.44 12.51 13.69
N GLU A 48 34.33 11.39 14.43
CA GLU A 48 35.39 10.41 14.65
C GLU A 48 35.61 9.48 13.43
N HIS A 49 34.51 8.98 12.83
CA HIS A 49 34.60 7.93 11.83
C HIS A 49 34.46 8.44 10.38
N LYS A 50 34.05 9.71 10.16
CA LYS A 50 33.77 10.31 8.86
C LYS A 50 32.75 9.53 8.01
N SER A 51 31.98 8.65 8.66
CA SER A 51 30.99 7.77 8.04
C SER A 51 29.94 7.37 9.08
N LEU A 52 28.71 7.10 8.62
CA LEU A 52 27.66 6.47 9.43
C LEU A 52 27.66 4.94 9.30
N SER A 53 28.57 4.36 8.52
CA SER A 53 28.73 2.92 8.45
C SER A 53 29.09 2.36 9.83
N GLY A 54 28.32 1.36 10.30
CA GLY A 54 28.51 0.80 11.64
C GLY A 54 27.98 1.64 12.79
N PHE A 55 27.28 2.77 12.54
CA PHE A 55 26.68 3.57 13.60
C PHE A 55 25.91 2.70 14.59
N ASP A 56 26.27 2.78 15.87
CA ASP A 56 25.73 1.95 16.95
C ASP A 56 24.89 2.70 17.99
N GLY A 57 24.65 3.99 17.74
CA GLY A 57 23.75 4.82 18.55
C GLY A 57 22.27 4.45 18.37
N LEU A 58 21.44 5.09 19.16
CA LEU A 58 20.01 4.90 19.10
C LEU A 58 19.43 5.56 17.84
N ILE A 59 18.54 4.84 17.19
CA ILE A 59 17.67 5.37 16.14
C ILE A 59 16.23 5.33 16.61
N TYR A 60 15.44 6.29 16.14
CA TYR A 60 14.05 6.52 16.52
C TYR A 60 13.17 6.44 15.28
N MET A 61 11.94 5.99 15.44
CA MET A 61 10.95 6.11 14.37
C MET A 61 10.65 7.59 14.11
N PRO A 62 10.60 8.02 12.85
CA PRO A 62 10.09 9.35 12.50
C PRO A 62 8.59 9.42 12.80
N ASP A 63 8.02 10.62 12.89
CA ASP A 63 6.56 10.78 13.03
C ASP A 63 5.81 10.10 11.87
N GLU A 64 6.39 10.15 10.70
CA GLU A 64 5.91 9.53 9.47
C GLU A 64 7.04 8.70 8.83
N PHE A 65 6.84 7.38 8.75
CA PHE A 65 7.76 6.47 8.06
C PHE A 65 7.39 6.38 6.58
N ILE A 66 8.33 6.72 5.72
CA ILE A 66 8.11 6.78 4.27
C ILE A 66 8.50 5.46 3.60
N LEU A 67 7.56 4.91 2.85
CA LEU A 67 7.78 3.81 1.91
C LEU A 67 8.07 4.41 0.53
N ASP A 68 9.12 3.94 -0.12
CA ASP A 68 9.56 4.39 -1.45
C ASP A 68 9.08 3.42 -2.51
N ILE A 69 8.36 3.91 -3.51
CA ILE A 69 7.73 3.09 -4.55
C ILE A 69 8.25 3.53 -5.91
N ASP A 70 9.17 2.75 -6.44
CA ASP A 70 9.75 2.95 -7.75
C ASP A 70 9.20 1.94 -8.78
N GLY A 71 9.27 2.31 -10.05
CA GLY A 71 8.95 1.48 -11.21
C GLY A 71 9.93 1.73 -12.34
N SER A 72 9.82 0.95 -13.41
CA SER A 72 10.54 1.24 -14.66
C SER A 72 10.09 2.57 -15.27
N ASP A 73 8.85 2.96 -14.98
CA ASP A 73 8.25 4.24 -15.30
C ASP A 73 7.23 4.67 -14.23
N VAL A 74 6.62 5.83 -14.43
CA VAL A 74 5.64 6.42 -13.49
C VAL A 74 4.35 5.59 -13.44
N LEU A 75 3.95 4.93 -14.51
CA LEU A 75 2.73 4.12 -14.57
C LEU A 75 2.89 2.82 -13.77
N GLU A 76 4.04 2.16 -13.89
CA GLU A 76 4.33 1.00 -13.05
C GLU A 76 4.40 1.40 -11.57
N ALA A 77 5.06 2.52 -11.25
CA ALA A 77 5.12 3.04 -9.89
C ALA A 77 3.71 3.37 -9.35
N ARG A 78 2.83 3.97 -10.19
CA ARG A 78 1.40 4.20 -9.88
C ARG A 78 0.69 2.90 -9.53
N SER A 79 0.84 1.87 -10.37
CA SER A 79 0.19 0.57 -10.14
C SER A 79 0.61 -0.06 -8.81
N LYS A 80 1.92 -0.04 -8.50
CA LYS A 80 2.46 -0.53 -7.22
C LYS A 80 1.95 0.29 -6.04
N ALA A 81 1.96 1.63 -6.15
CA ALA A 81 1.48 2.52 -5.10
C ALA A 81 0.00 2.28 -4.79
N TYR A 82 -0.84 2.13 -5.81
CA TYR A 82 -2.26 1.84 -5.64
C TYR A 82 -2.50 0.52 -4.90
N ARG A 83 -1.80 -0.55 -5.28
CA ARG A 83 -1.89 -1.85 -4.60
C ARG A 83 -1.42 -1.77 -3.15
N LEU A 84 -0.37 -1.00 -2.88
CA LEU A 84 0.11 -0.77 -1.53
C LEU A 84 -0.89 0.01 -0.69
N LEU A 85 -1.55 1.03 -1.24
CA LEU A 85 -2.61 1.78 -0.56
C LEU A 85 -3.78 0.87 -0.16
N ILE A 86 -4.20 -0.04 -1.05
CA ILE A 86 -5.22 -1.04 -0.74
C ILE A 86 -4.77 -1.94 0.42
N LEU A 87 -3.54 -2.47 0.36
CA LEU A 87 -2.98 -3.33 1.41
C LEU A 87 -2.93 -2.61 2.77
N LEU A 88 -2.49 -1.35 2.80
CA LEU A 88 -2.42 -0.55 4.02
C LEU A 88 -3.83 -0.20 4.55
N GLY A 89 -4.78 0.09 3.65
CA GLY A 89 -6.19 0.29 3.98
C GLY A 89 -6.82 -0.94 4.64
N ASP A 90 -6.58 -2.14 4.10
CA ASP A 90 -7.01 -3.40 4.69
C ASP A 90 -6.41 -3.62 6.10
N MET A 91 -5.20 -3.14 6.33
CA MET A 91 -4.55 -3.14 7.63
C MET A 91 -5.04 -2.00 8.55
N ARG A 92 -5.93 -1.12 8.08
CA ARG A 92 -6.42 0.08 8.78
C ARG A 92 -5.29 1.04 9.18
N ILE A 93 -4.28 1.15 8.35
CA ILE A 93 -3.19 2.10 8.51
C ILE A 93 -3.51 3.32 7.64
N PRO A 94 -3.75 4.49 8.23
CA PRO A 94 -3.95 5.72 7.45
C PRO A 94 -2.63 6.13 6.79
N THR A 95 -2.72 6.73 5.61
CA THR A 95 -1.56 7.04 4.79
C THR A 95 -1.57 8.48 4.30
N LYS A 96 -0.39 9.03 4.05
CA LYS A 96 -0.19 10.18 3.17
C LYS A 96 0.48 9.72 1.89
N THR A 97 0.05 10.26 0.78
CA THR A 97 0.58 9.89 -0.54
C THR A 97 1.33 11.07 -1.13
N TYR A 98 2.51 10.81 -1.67
CA TYR A 98 3.34 11.83 -2.32
C TYR A 98 3.77 11.33 -3.70
N PHE A 99 3.78 12.24 -4.66
CA PHE A 99 4.51 12.03 -5.90
C PHE A 99 5.95 12.53 -5.69
N SER A 100 6.96 11.73 -5.99
CA SER A 100 8.38 12.04 -5.74
C SER A 100 9.08 12.75 -6.90
N GLY A 101 8.34 12.97 -8.01
CA GLY A 101 8.87 13.47 -9.28
C GLY A 101 9.11 12.37 -10.32
N THR A 102 9.32 11.13 -9.91
CA THR A 102 9.54 9.95 -10.79
C THR A 102 8.80 8.70 -10.34
N GLY A 103 8.37 8.64 -9.09
CA GLY A 103 7.65 7.54 -8.46
C GLY A 103 6.77 8.06 -7.34
N PHE A 104 6.47 7.23 -6.35
CA PHE A 104 5.62 7.58 -5.23
C PHE A 104 6.30 7.32 -3.90
N HIS A 105 5.94 8.13 -2.90
CA HIS A 105 6.20 7.85 -1.50
C HIS A 105 4.87 7.69 -0.78
N ILE A 106 4.76 6.69 0.09
CA ILE A 106 3.61 6.52 0.97
C ILE A 106 4.09 6.62 2.41
N GLY A 107 3.56 7.62 3.12
CA GLY A 107 3.85 7.84 4.53
C GLY A 107 2.86 7.08 5.41
N ILE A 108 3.39 6.37 6.40
CA ILE A 108 2.62 5.69 7.44
C ILE A 108 3.01 6.21 8.82
N PRO A 109 2.05 6.38 9.75
CA PRO A 109 2.34 6.96 11.05
C PRO A 109 3.22 6.04 11.91
N SER A 110 4.11 6.61 12.71
CA SER A 110 4.93 5.85 13.68
C SER A 110 4.09 5.07 14.69
N SER A 111 2.86 5.51 14.95
CA SER A 111 1.92 4.78 15.82
C SER A 111 1.61 3.36 15.34
N ALA A 112 1.74 3.07 14.05
CA ALA A 112 1.61 1.71 13.50
C ALA A 112 2.65 0.74 14.08
N PHE A 113 3.80 1.24 14.53
CA PHE A 113 4.90 0.45 15.07
C PHE A 113 4.94 0.45 16.61
N ARG A 114 4.81 1.61 17.24
CA ARG A 114 4.92 1.83 18.71
C ARG A 114 6.14 1.19 19.37
N TRP A 115 7.28 1.18 18.66
CA TRP A 115 8.49 0.60 19.18
C TRP A 115 9.41 1.63 19.85
N LYS A 116 10.07 1.18 20.91
CA LYS A 116 11.06 1.99 21.58
C LYS A 116 12.31 2.15 20.71
N PRO A 117 13.00 3.28 20.83
CA PRO A 117 14.28 3.51 20.15
C PRO A 117 15.28 2.39 20.44
N SER A 118 16.06 2.00 19.45
CA SER A 118 17.15 1.04 19.62
C SER A 118 18.13 1.13 18.44
N LYS A 119 19.35 0.67 18.63
CA LYS A 119 20.38 0.59 17.57
C LYS A 119 19.97 -0.34 16.41
N ASN A 120 19.08 -1.29 16.66
CA ASN A 120 18.62 -2.28 15.69
C ASN A 120 17.18 -2.07 15.25
N LEU A 121 16.60 -0.89 15.49
CA LEU A 121 15.20 -0.60 15.16
C LEU A 121 14.91 -0.83 13.67
N HIS A 122 15.84 -0.45 12.79
CA HIS A 122 15.74 -0.64 11.33
C HIS A 122 15.58 -2.11 10.93
N LEU A 123 16.24 -3.05 11.64
CA LEU A 123 16.07 -4.48 11.38
C LEU A 123 14.69 -4.97 11.80
N LYS A 124 14.15 -4.42 12.89
CA LYS A 124 12.80 -4.73 13.36
C LYS A 124 11.75 -4.21 12.39
N VAL A 125 11.95 -2.99 11.87
CA VAL A 125 11.10 -2.44 10.80
C VAL A 125 11.14 -3.34 9.56
N LYS A 126 12.34 -3.71 9.10
CA LYS A 126 12.52 -4.59 7.95
C LYS A 126 11.77 -5.92 8.10
N ASP A 127 11.93 -6.58 9.25
CA ASP A 127 11.25 -7.85 9.53
C ASP A 127 9.72 -7.69 9.50
N ALA A 128 9.19 -6.63 10.10
CA ALA A 128 7.75 -6.38 10.14
C ALA A 128 7.16 -6.09 8.77
N LEU A 129 7.80 -5.21 7.99
CA LEU A 129 7.36 -4.87 6.63
C LEU A 129 7.46 -6.06 5.67
N THR A 130 8.50 -6.89 5.82
CA THR A 130 8.62 -8.16 5.07
C THR A 130 7.47 -9.11 5.40
N LYS A 131 7.13 -9.27 6.67
CA LYS A 131 6.02 -10.13 7.12
C LYS A 131 4.65 -9.65 6.67
N ALA A 132 4.52 -8.35 6.46
CA ALA A 132 3.31 -7.72 5.95
C ALA A 132 3.24 -7.68 4.42
N ASN A 133 4.22 -8.24 3.70
CA ASN A 133 4.36 -8.22 2.24
C ASN A 133 4.43 -6.80 1.63
N ILE A 134 4.86 -5.81 2.40
CA ILE A 134 4.98 -4.42 1.94
C ILE A 134 6.02 -4.32 0.79
N PHE A 135 7.08 -5.11 0.86
CA PHE A 135 8.16 -5.09 -0.14
C PHE A 135 7.82 -5.79 -1.47
N GLU A 136 6.60 -6.27 -1.63
CA GLU A 136 6.07 -6.61 -2.95
C GLU A 136 5.90 -5.34 -3.82
N TYR A 137 5.71 -4.18 -3.17
CA TYR A 137 5.39 -2.91 -3.83
C TYR A 137 6.40 -1.79 -3.55
N ALA A 138 7.10 -1.84 -2.41
CA ALA A 138 8.03 -0.80 -1.96
C ALA A 138 9.48 -1.30 -1.97
N ASP A 139 10.43 -0.35 -2.15
CA ASP A 139 11.88 -0.63 -2.09
C ASP A 139 12.29 -1.06 -0.67
N PRO A 140 12.83 -2.28 -0.48
CA PRO A 140 13.28 -2.73 0.83
C PRO A 140 14.44 -1.90 1.42
N SER A 141 15.17 -1.14 0.61
CA SER A 141 16.27 -0.29 1.06
C SER A 141 15.81 0.89 1.93
N VAL A 142 14.51 1.23 1.94
CA VAL A 142 13.95 2.24 2.88
C VAL A 142 14.20 1.87 4.33
N THR A 143 14.44 0.60 4.64
CA THR A 143 14.75 0.17 6.01
C THR A 143 16.21 0.33 6.40
N ASP A 144 17.09 0.74 5.50
CA ASP A 144 18.48 0.96 5.84
C ASP A 144 18.62 2.10 6.85
N LYS A 145 19.45 1.89 7.88
CA LYS A 145 19.64 2.82 9.01
C LYS A 145 19.98 4.26 8.54
N THR A 146 20.68 4.38 7.43
CA THR A 146 21.19 5.65 6.90
C THR A 146 20.44 6.09 5.63
N ARG A 147 19.24 5.53 5.38
CA ARG A 147 18.43 5.94 4.23
C ARG A 147 18.03 7.39 4.35
N ILE A 148 18.21 8.12 3.27
CA ILE A 148 17.68 9.48 3.10
C ILE A 148 16.52 9.47 2.12
N ILE A 149 15.55 10.34 2.35
CA ILE A 149 14.35 10.49 1.52
C ILE A 149 14.18 11.96 1.13
N ARG A 150 13.67 12.23 -0.07
CA ARG A 150 13.46 13.61 -0.55
C ARG A 150 12.50 14.36 0.36
N VAL A 151 12.86 15.59 0.72
CA VAL A 151 11.99 16.51 1.46
C VAL A 151 10.82 16.95 0.56
N VAL A 152 9.63 17.07 1.13
CA VAL A 152 8.45 17.55 0.40
C VAL A 152 8.65 19.00 -0.05
N ASN A 153 8.06 19.36 -1.19
CA ASN A 153 8.19 20.65 -1.83
C ASN A 153 9.62 21.02 -2.26
N THR A 154 10.49 20.02 -2.46
CA THR A 154 11.78 20.20 -3.12
C THR A 154 11.78 19.58 -4.51
N ARG A 155 12.51 20.16 -5.44
CA ARG A 155 12.53 19.77 -6.84
C ARG A 155 13.45 18.55 -7.07
N ASN A 156 12.97 17.59 -7.85
CA ASN A 156 13.75 16.48 -8.33
C ASN A 156 14.55 16.92 -9.56
N SER A 157 15.87 16.94 -9.47
CA SER A 157 16.75 17.40 -10.57
C SER A 157 16.65 16.57 -11.85
N LYS A 158 16.25 15.28 -11.74
CA LYS A 158 16.10 14.38 -12.90
C LYS A 158 14.85 14.69 -13.73
N SER A 159 13.72 14.97 -13.07
CA SER A 159 12.43 15.20 -13.73
C SER A 159 12.07 16.68 -13.86
N GLY A 160 12.70 17.55 -13.05
CA GLY A 160 12.30 18.95 -12.92
C GLY A 160 11.02 19.18 -12.13
N LEU A 161 10.41 18.11 -11.60
CA LEU A 161 9.15 18.14 -10.85
C LEU A 161 9.40 18.16 -9.35
N TYR A 162 8.47 18.73 -8.60
CA TYR A 162 8.53 18.75 -7.15
C TYR A 162 8.03 17.46 -6.52
N LYS A 163 8.60 17.08 -5.37
CA LYS A 163 7.91 16.14 -4.49
C LYS A 163 6.74 16.87 -3.86
N VAL A 164 5.53 16.41 -4.13
CA VAL A 164 4.28 17.03 -3.65
C VAL A 164 3.40 16.01 -2.95
N GLU A 165 2.70 16.46 -1.89
CA GLU A 165 1.64 15.67 -1.28
C GLU A 165 0.42 15.65 -2.22
N ILE A 166 -0.18 14.49 -2.40
CA ILE A 166 -1.45 14.32 -3.10
C ILE A 166 -2.55 14.31 -2.04
N GLY A 167 -3.47 15.26 -2.13
CA GLY A 167 -4.59 15.35 -1.19
C GLY A 167 -5.40 14.05 -1.14
N TYR A 168 -5.95 13.73 0.03
CA TYR A 168 -6.71 12.49 0.21
C TYR A 168 -7.87 12.36 -0.79
N GLU A 169 -8.55 13.48 -1.07
CA GLU A 169 -9.66 13.53 -2.04
C GLU A 169 -9.19 13.35 -3.50
N ASP A 170 -7.93 13.67 -3.80
CA ASP A 170 -7.34 13.58 -5.12
C ASP A 170 -6.77 12.19 -5.42
N VAL A 171 -6.49 11.38 -4.39
CA VAL A 171 -5.86 10.06 -4.56
C VAL A 171 -6.72 9.16 -5.44
N ASP A 172 -7.99 8.99 -5.12
CA ASP A 172 -8.88 8.13 -5.90
C ASP A 172 -9.05 8.63 -7.34
N ALA A 173 -9.26 9.93 -7.53
CA ALA A 173 -9.37 10.52 -8.85
C ALA A 173 -8.09 10.30 -9.68
N MET A 174 -6.92 10.49 -9.07
CA MET A 174 -5.62 10.39 -9.72
C MET A 174 -5.22 8.94 -10.04
N PHE A 175 -5.60 7.99 -9.18
CA PHE A 175 -5.25 6.57 -9.38
C PHE A 175 -6.27 5.79 -10.21
N CYS A 176 -7.50 6.29 -10.40
CA CYS A 176 -8.56 5.62 -11.15
C CYS A 176 -8.83 6.18 -12.55
N CYS A 177 -8.16 7.28 -12.97
CA CYS A 177 -8.24 7.79 -14.34
C CYS A 177 -7.39 6.96 -15.31
N ASP A 178 -7.57 7.15 -16.61
CA ASP A 178 -6.71 6.51 -17.62
C ASP A 178 -5.25 7.02 -17.55
N ASP A 179 -4.36 6.34 -18.26
CA ASP A 179 -2.92 6.59 -18.16
C ASP A 179 -2.51 7.94 -18.73
N GLU A 180 -3.18 8.42 -19.78
CA GLU A 180 -2.87 9.70 -20.42
C GLU A 180 -3.28 10.87 -19.53
N ASP A 181 -4.49 10.83 -19.00
CA ASP A 181 -5.02 11.81 -18.06
C ASP A 181 -4.19 11.84 -16.78
N PHE A 182 -3.81 10.67 -16.27
CA PHE A 182 -2.92 10.56 -15.12
C PHE A 182 -1.57 11.25 -15.38
N LEU A 183 -0.86 10.89 -16.46
CA LEU A 183 0.47 11.44 -16.77
C LEU A 183 0.43 12.95 -16.98
N SER A 184 -0.61 13.45 -17.63
CA SER A 184 -0.83 14.88 -17.83
C SER A 184 -1.12 15.59 -16.51
N GLY A 185 -2.05 15.03 -15.72
CA GLY A 185 -2.49 15.56 -14.45
C GLY A 185 -1.38 15.61 -13.41
N ILE A 186 -0.66 14.51 -13.18
CA ILE A 186 0.40 14.44 -12.17
C ILE A 186 1.58 15.35 -12.51
N ARG A 187 1.95 15.45 -13.79
CA ARG A 187 2.99 16.39 -14.23
C ARG A 187 2.59 17.83 -14.01
N SER A 188 1.35 18.19 -14.33
CA SER A 188 0.81 19.52 -14.10
C SER A 188 0.75 19.84 -12.60
N TYR A 189 0.31 18.87 -11.79
CA TYR A 189 0.20 18.98 -10.35
C TYR A 189 1.56 19.23 -9.67
N ALA A 190 2.61 18.55 -10.13
CA ALA A 190 3.96 18.61 -9.58
C ALA A 190 4.89 19.67 -10.19
N LYS A 191 4.39 20.57 -11.05
CA LYS A 191 5.18 21.71 -11.59
C LYS A 191 5.52 22.78 -10.55
N GLY A 192 4.79 22.82 -9.45
CA GLY A 192 4.97 23.77 -8.35
C GLY A 192 4.85 23.10 -6.99
N GLN A 193 5.18 23.86 -5.98
CA GLN A 193 4.99 23.46 -4.58
C GLN A 193 3.50 23.41 -4.24
N ARG A 194 3.14 22.61 -3.24
CA ARG A 194 1.78 22.43 -2.76
C ARG A 194 1.72 22.57 -1.25
N ASP A 195 0.54 22.90 -0.74
CA ASP A 195 0.29 22.86 0.68
C ASP A 195 0.50 21.44 1.21
N VAL A 196 1.11 21.34 2.39
CA VAL A 196 1.36 20.06 3.07
C VAL A 196 0.39 19.93 4.21
N THR A 197 -0.28 18.80 4.27
CA THR A 197 -1.24 18.52 5.34
C THR A 197 -0.51 18.41 6.68
N THR A 198 -0.88 19.25 7.64
CA THR A 198 -0.32 19.24 9.00
C THR A 198 -0.95 18.18 9.90
N ILE A 199 -1.93 17.42 9.39
CA ILE A 199 -2.63 16.37 10.14
C ILE A 199 -1.63 15.28 10.52
N ASN A 200 -1.48 15.05 11.82
CA ASN A 200 -0.72 13.93 12.35
C ASN A 200 -1.62 12.68 12.37
N LEU A 201 -1.37 11.77 11.44
CA LEU A 201 -2.11 10.52 11.33
C LEU A 201 -1.77 9.60 12.51
N GLN A 202 -2.77 8.90 13.04
CA GLN A 202 -2.63 7.94 14.13
C GLN A 202 -3.41 6.66 13.82
N CYS A 203 -2.89 5.53 14.27
CA CYS A 203 -3.59 4.25 14.21
C CYS A 203 -3.20 3.34 15.37
N GLU A 204 -3.88 2.21 15.51
CA GLU A 204 -3.47 1.14 16.42
C GLU A 204 -2.14 0.51 15.95
N PRO A 205 -1.32 -0.05 16.88
CA PRO A 205 0.00 -0.58 16.59
C PRO A 205 -0.05 -1.93 15.85
N VAL A 206 -0.35 -1.90 14.57
CA VAL A 206 -0.55 -3.10 13.73
C VAL A 206 0.70 -3.98 13.67
N PHE A 207 1.88 -3.38 13.50
CA PHE A 207 3.12 -4.15 13.38
C PHE A 207 3.60 -4.76 14.70
N ASP A 208 3.28 -4.14 15.84
CA ASP A 208 3.57 -4.71 17.16
C ASP A 208 2.70 -5.94 17.46
N VAL A 209 1.44 -5.91 17.04
CA VAL A 209 0.51 -7.05 17.18
C VAL A 209 0.97 -8.23 16.34
N LEU A 210 1.41 -8.00 15.10
CA LEU A 210 1.95 -9.05 14.23
C LEU A 210 3.18 -9.76 14.83
N GLU A 211 3.99 -9.05 15.61
CA GLU A 211 5.12 -9.64 16.33
C GLU A 211 4.68 -10.50 17.52
N ARG A 212 3.67 -10.04 18.28
CA ARG A 212 3.18 -10.74 19.48
C ARG A 212 2.43 -12.03 19.16
N THR A 213 1.69 -12.07 18.06
CA THR A 213 0.92 -13.26 17.66
C THR A 213 1.82 -14.45 17.33
N LYS A 214 3.04 -14.25 16.85
CA LYS A 214 3.99 -15.34 16.60
C LYS A 214 4.57 -15.99 17.86
N LYS A 215 4.65 -15.26 18.99
CA LYS A 215 5.10 -15.84 20.27
C LYS A 215 4.08 -16.77 20.91
N LYS A 216 2.78 -16.69 20.53
CA LYS A 216 1.71 -17.55 21.03
C LYS A 216 1.40 -18.77 20.13
N SER A 217 1.93 -18.87 18.94
CA SER A 217 1.48 -19.85 17.93
C SER A 217 2.42 -21.04 17.71
N LYS A 218 2.89 -21.71 18.78
CA LYS A 218 3.29 -23.12 18.65
C LYS A 218 2.10 -24.06 18.42
N GLN A 219 0.85 -23.54 18.41
CA GLN A 219 -0.39 -24.32 18.25
C GLN A 219 -1.15 -24.06 16.94
N VAL A 220 -0.62 -23.28 15.98
CA VAL A 220 -1.34 -22.97 14.72
C VAL A 220 -0.51 -23.36 13.51
N GLU A 221 0.07 -24.57 13.54
CA GLU A 221 0.67 -25.14 12.32
C GLU A 221 -0.36 -25.67 11.30
N ILE A 222 -1.62 -25.78 11.72
CA ILE A 222 -2.72 -26.29 10.88
C ILE A 222 -3.36 -25.21 10.00
N ILE A 223 -3.17 -23.92 10.31
CA ILE A 223 -3.73 -22.81 9.52
C ILE A 223 -2.73 -22.25 8.48
N LYS A 224 -1.47 -22.67 8.50
CA LYS A 224 -0.42 -22.20 7.57
C LYS A 224 -0.65 -22.53 6.09
N ASN A 225 -1.56 -23.44 5.76
CA ASN A 225 -1.90 -23.74 4.38
C ASN A 225 -3.12 -22.99 3.83
N ALA A 226 -3.82 -22.19 4.64
CA ALA A 226 -5.01 -21.45 4.22
C ALA A 226 -4.74 -19.98 3.86
N ASN A 227 -3.58 -19.42 4.18
CA ASN A 227 -3.29 -18.00 3.99
C ASN A 227 -1.96 -17.73 3.26
N LYS A 228 -1.68 -18.47 2.20
CA LYS A 228 -0.72 -18.01 1.19
C LYS A 228 -1.42 -17.00 0.29
N GLY A 229 -1.19 -15.71 0.56
CA GLY A 229 -1.74 -14.59 -0.18
C GLY A 229 -3.07 -14.12 0.43
N ARG A 230 -3.12 -12.96 1.09
CA ARG A 230 -4.36 -12.20 1.22
C ARG A 230 -4.78 -11.87 -0.19
N ILE A 231 -5.81 -12.56 -0.64
CA ILE A 231 -6.51 -12.29 -1.89
C ILE A 231 -6.97 -10.83 -1.81
N PRO A 232 -6.59 -9.93 -2.74
CA PRO A 232 -7.22 -8.62 -2.85
C PRO A 232 -8.73 -8.78 -2.81
N ASP A 233 -9.47 -7.76 -2.40
CA ASP A 233 -10.92 -7.88 -2.35
C ASP A 233 -11.41 -8.39 -3.70
N PRO A 234 -12.02 -9.60 -3.76
CA PRO A 234 -12.35 -10.22 -5.02
C PRO A 234 -13.31 -9.39 -5.86
N ILE A 235 -14.04 -8.46 -5.26
CA ILE A 235 -14.90 -7.55 -6.00
C ILE A 235 -14.10 -6.62 -6.93
N ASN A 236 -12.84 -6.35 -6.60
CA ASN A 236 -11.95 -5.47 -7.38
C ASN A 236 -11.10 -6.23 -8.43
N TYR A 237 -11.25 -7.54 -8.55
CA TYR A 237 -10.59 -8.25 -9.64
C TYR A 237 -11.19 -7.81 -10.99
N PRO A 238 -10.37 -7.46 -12.00
CA PRO A 238 -10.89 -7.05 -13.31
C PRO A 238 -11.85 -8.07 -13.89
N CYS A 239 -11.56 -9.37 -13.78
CA CYS A 239 -12.46 -10.43 -14.25
C CYS A 239 -13.79 -10.45 -13.47
N ILE A 240 -13.78 -10.21 -12.15
CA ILE A 240 -15.00 -10.12 -11.34
C ILE A 240 -15.80 -8.86 -11.70
N GLN A 241 -15.14 -7.73 -11.87
CA GLN A 241 -15.77 -6.48 -12.33
C GLN A 241 -16.42 -6.66 -13.70
N ASN A 242 -15.73 -7.30 -14.65
CA ASN A 242 -16.29 -7.58 -15.97
C ASN A 242 -17.50 -8.50 -15.89
N MET A 243 -17.45 -9.55 -15.07
CA MET A 243 -18.62 -10.42 -14.83
C MET A 243 -19.76 -9.69 -14.12
N LEU A 244 -19.45 -8.79 -13.17
CA LEU A 244 -20.47 -7.97 -12.50
C LEU A 244 -21.13 -6.96 -13.46
N ASN A 245 -20.41 -6.49 -14.46
CA ASN A 245 -20.95 -5.57 -15.48
C ASN A 245 -21.86 -6.26 -16.50
N GLY A 246 -21.75 -7.58 -16.66
CA GLY A 246 -22.61 -8.35 -17.54
C GLY A 246 -22.06 -9.74 -17.87
N THR A 247 -22.83 -10.51 -18.60
CA THR A 247 -22.44 -11.86 -19.06
C THR A 247 -23.09 -12.19 -20.39
N GLY A 248 -22.49 -13.10 -21.15
CA GLY A 248 -23.02 -13.59 -22.42
C GLY A 248 -24.29 -14.40 -22.28
N TYR A 249 -25.01 -14.55 -23.39
CA TYR A 249 -26.19 -15.40 -23.45
C TYR A 249 -25.83 -16.85 -23.12
N GLY A 250 -26.61 -17.48 -22.23
CA GLY A 250 -26.40 -18.87 -21.80
C GLY A 250 -25.36 -19.06 -20.66
N GLU A 251 -24.59 -18.05 -20.31
CA GLU A 251 -23.51 -18.16 -19.30
C GLU A 251 -23.90 -17.64 -17.89
N ARG A 252 -25.14 -17.18 -17.70
CA ARG A 252 -25.57 -16.51 -16.43
C ARG A 252 -25.34 -17.36 -15.19
N HIS A 253 -25.75 -18.62 -15.20
CA HIS A 253 -25.59 -19.51 -14.05
C HIS A 253 -24.12 -19.76 -13.72
N THR A 254 -23.31 -20.04 -14.74
CA THR A 254 -21.88 -20.31 -14.59
C THR A 254 -21.11 -19.07 -14.15
N THR A 255 -21.44 -17.89 -14.65
CA THR A 255 -20.88 -16.59 -14.24
C THR A 255 -21.28 -16.24 -12.82
N ALA A 256 -22.57 -16.39 -12.45
CA ALA A 256 -23.07 -16.17 -11.09
C ALA A 256 -22.30 -17.04 -10.07
N LEU A 257 -22.08 -18.31 -10.41
CA LEU A 257 -21.34 -19.23 -9.55
C LEU A 257 -19.90 -18.76 -9.31
N ARG A 258 -19.20 -18.23 -10.34
CA ARG A 258 -17.83 -17.70 -10.19
C ARG A 258 -17.79 -16.45 -9.35
N ILE A 259 -18.70 -15.50 -9.59
CA ILE A 259 -18.81 -14.28 -8.78
C ILE A 259 -19.04 -14.65 -7.31
N ALA A 260 -20.07 -15.42 -7.01
CA ALA A 260 -20.42 -15.80 -5.64
C ALA A 260 -19.29 -16.58 -4.95
N ALA A 261 -18.64 -17.51 -5.66
CA ALA A 261 -17.53 -18.31 -5.15
C ALA A 261 -16.30 -17.45 -4.79
N HIS A 262 -16.05 -16.35 -5.52
CA HIS A 262 -14.96 -15.43 -5.19
C HIS A 262 -15.35 -14.52 -4.04
N LEU A 263 -16.56 -13.96 -4.04
CA LEU A 263 -17.03 -13.03 -3.01
C LEU A 263 -17.14 -13.69 -1.62
N ARG A 264 -17.48 -14.98 -1.53
CA ARG A 264 -17.59 -15.69 -0.24
C ARG A 264 -16.31 -15.68 0.60
N TRP A 265 -15.15 -15.54 -0.02
CA TRP A 265 -13.88 -15.52 0.72
C TRP A 265 -13.67 -14.22 1.50
N ARG A 266 -14.43 -13.21 1.19
CA ARG A 266 -14.31 -11.88 1.82
C ARG A 266 -15.59 -11.45 2.53
N TYR A 267 -16.75 -11.82 2.02
CA TYR A 267 -18.04 -11.34 2.47
C TYR A 267 -18.88 -12.45 3.11
N PRO A 268 -19.68 -12.14 4.15
CA PRO A 268 -20.67 -13.05 4.68
C PRO A 268 -21.80 -13.28 3.67
N GLU A 269 -22.56 -14.36 3.89
CA GLU A 269 -23.56 -14.84 2.93
C GLU A 269 -24.64 -13.81 2.59
N ASP A 270 -25.14 -13.07 3.58
CA ASP A 270 -26.15 -12.03 3.43
C ASP A 270 -25.68 -10.89 2.49
N ILE A 271 -24.44 -10.49 2.59
CA ILE A 271 -23.83 -9.47 1.70
C ILE A 271 -23.68 -10.03 0.28
N VAL A 272 -23.22 -11.27 0.13
CA VAL A 272 -23.11 -11.89 -1.19
C VAL A 272 -24.51 -12.05 -1.84
N ARG A 273 -25.52 -12.43 -1.08
CA ARG A 273 -26.92 -12.49 -1.57
C ARG A 273 -27.39 -11.13 -2.09
N MET A 274 -27.12 -10.06 -1.38
CA MET A 274 -27.50 -8.69 -1.79
C MET A 274 -26.81 -8.28 -3.10
N ILE A 275 -25.49 -8.50 -3.21
CA ILE A 275 -24.72 -8.19 -4.43
C ILE A 275 -25.25 -9.01 -5.61
N MET A 276 -25.48 -10.31 -5.42
CA MET A 276 -25.92 -11.22 -6.47
C MET A 276 -27.36 -10.95 -6.91
N GLU A 277 -28.25 -10.52 -6.00
CA GLU A 277 -29.61 -10.09 -6.36
C GLU A 277 -29.60 -8.83 -7.20
N HIS A 278 -28.76 -7.85 -6.86
CA HIS A 278 -28.59 -6.66 -7.68
C HIS A 278 -28.02 -7.00 -9.07
N TRP A 279 -27.03 -7.87 -9.15
CA TRP A 279 -26.48 -8.36 -10.40
C TRP A 279 -27.54 -9.10 -11.24
N ARG A 280 -28.34 -10.00 -10.61
CA ARG A 280 -29.42 -10.74 -11.27
C ARG A 280 -30.40 -9.81 -11.98
N GLN A 281 -30.81 -8.72 -11.32
CA GLN A 281 -31.74 -7.74 -11.91
C GLN A 281 -31.15 -7.04 -13.15
N ARG A 282 -29.83 -6.86 -13.20
CA ARG A 282 -29.15 -6.21 -14.32
C ARG A 282 -28.93 -7.11 -15.53
N VAL A 283 -28.73 -8.41 -15.31
CA VAL A 283 -28.46 -9.38 -16.39
C VAL A 283 -29.70 -10.11 -16.88
N SER A 284 -30.91 -9.68 -16.48
CA SER A 284 -32.16 -10.25 -16.95
C SER A 284 -32.31 -9.99 -18.45
N SER A 285 -32.25 -11.02 -19.24
CA SER A 285 -32.53 -11.06 -20.66
C SER A 285 -33.76 -11.95 -20.86
N GLU A 286 -34.14 -12.25 -22.10
CA GLU A 286 -35.36 -12.96 -22.57
C GLU A 286 -35.78 -14.21 -21.75
N LYS A 287 -34.90 -14.81 -20.94
CA LYS A 287 -35.23 -15.82 -19.91
C LYS A 287 -34.93 -15.28 -18.54
N GLU A 288 -35.91 -15.19 -17.68
CA GLU A 288 -35.79 -14.77 -16.30
C GLU A 288 -34.82 -15.70 -15.54
N PHE A 289 -33.74 -15.13 -14.94
CA PHE A 289 -32.93 -15.82 -13.95
C PHE A 289 -33.62 -15.66 -12.59
N LYS A 290 -34.27 -16.74 -12.12
CA LYS A 290 -35.18 -16.66 -10.96
C LYS A 290 -34.40 -16.38 -9.67
N LYS A 291 -35.02 -15.62 -8.76
CA LYS A 291 -34.45 -15.36 -7.46
C LYS A 291 -34.15 -16.65 -6.68
N SER A 292 -35.06 -17.63 -6.72
CA SER A 292 -34.87 -18.95 -6.07
C SER A 292 -33.65 -19.71 -6.59
N GLU A 293 -33.34 -19.58 -7.88
CA GLU A 293 -32.16 -20.18 -8.49
C GLU A 293 -30.89 -19.49 -7.98
N MET A 294 -30.91 -18.16 -7.88
CA MET A 294 -29.80 -17.39 -7.34
C MET A 294 -29.57 -17.69 -5.87
N ASP A 295 -30.64 -17.75 -5.07
CA ASP A 295 -30.56 -18.08 -3.65
C ASP A 295 -29.95 -19.46 -3.39
N ALA A 296 -30.40 -20.47 -4.13
CA ALA A 296 -29.86 -21.83 -4.07
C ALA A 296 -28.37 -21.87 -4.50
N LEU A 297 -27.99 -21.07 -5.51
CA LEU A 297 -26.61 -20.98 -5.96
C LEU A 297 -25.72 -20.36 -4.89
N VAL A 298 -26.12 -19.28 -4.25
CA VAL A 298 -25.36 -18.64 -3.17
C VAL A 298 -25.24 -19.59 -1.97
N GLU A 299 -26.34 -20.21 -1.55
CA GLU A 299 -26.33 -21.19 -0.47
C GLU A 299 -25.37 -22.36 -0.79
N GLY A 300 -25.40 -22.89 -2.01
CA GLY A 300 -24.51 -23.95 -2.45
C GLY A 300 -23.03 -23.56 -2.42
N VAL A 301 -22.72 -22.28 -2.68
CA VAL A 301 -21.36 -21.75 -2.57
C VAL A 301 -20.85 -21.75 -1.13
N TYR A 302 -21.70 -21.49 -0.14
CA TYR A 302 -21.31 -21.49 1.27
C TYR A 302 -21.33 -22.89 1.90
N THR A 303 -22.25 -23.75 1.51
CA THR A 303 -22.46 -25.09 2.11
C THR A 303 -21.80 -26.23 1.31
N GLY A 304 -21.50 -26.00 0.03
CA GLY A 304 -20.96 -27.00 -0.88
C GLY A 304 -19.59 -27.54 -0.45
N HIS A 305 -19.29 -28.77 -0.86
CA HIS A 305 -18.05 -29.48 -0.53
C HIS A 305 -17.73 -29.52 0.99
N GLY A 306 -18.74 -29.74 1.82
CA GLY A 306 -18.57 -29.78 3.27
C GLY A 306 -18.17 -28.44 3.90
N GLY A 307 -18.64 -27.32 3.32
CA GLY A 307 -18.31 -25.97 3.75
C GLY A 307 -16.99 -25.42 3.19
N GLN A 308 -16.23 -26.21 2.40
CA GLN A 308 -14.99 -25.74 1.78
C GLN A 308 -15.24 -24.82 0.57
N GLY A 309 -16.44 -24.88 -0.02
CA GLY A 309 -16.87 -24.07 -1.16
C GLY A 309 -16.13 -24.32 -2.46
N TYR A 310 -16.53 -23.58 -3.48
CA TYR A 310 -15.93 -23.68 -4.80
C TYR A 310 -14.70 -22.78 -4.93
N ARG A 311 -13.69 -23.22 -5.71
CA ARG A 311 -12.50 -22.43 -6.05
C ARG A 311 -12.33 -22.43 -7.56
N TYR A 312 -12.28 -21.23 -8.13
CA TYR A 312 -12.01 -21.04 -9.56
C TYR A 312 -10.74 -20.19 -9.70
N GLY A 313 -9.79 -20.68 -10.48
CA GLY A 313 -8.54 -19.96 -10.77
C GLY A 313 -8.58 -19.29 -12.15
N CYS A 314 -7.51 -18.60 -12.51
CA CYS A 314 -7.37 -17.92 -13.81
C CYS A 314 -7.43 -18.89 -15.02
N ASN A 315 -7.23 -20.20 -14.80
CA ASN A 315 -7.35 -21.23 -15.85
C ASN A 315 -8.79 -21.76 -16.03
N ASP A 316 -9.77 -21.21 -15.31
CA ASP A 316 -11.18 -21.59 -15.51
C ASP A 316 -11.70 -20.91 -16.77
N ASN A 317 -12.35 -21.66 -17.65
CA ASN A 317 -12.81 -21.20 -18.96
C ASN A 317 -13.74 -19.98 -18.92
N ILE A 318 -14.49 -19.78 -17.83
CA ILE A 318 -15.37 -18.62 -17.67
C ILE A 318 -14.57 -17.44 -17.15
N MET A 319 -13.67 -17.67 -16.18
CA MET A 319 -12.80 -16.62 -15.65
C MET A 319 -11.88 -16.05 -16.73
N ASP A 320 -11.31 -16.91 -17.57
CA ASP A 320 -10.40 -16.56 -18.67
C ASP A 320 -11.08 -15.63 -19.70
N LYS A 321 -12.34 -15.91 -20.06
CA LYS A 321 -13.12 -15.06 -20.98
C LYS A 321 -13.33 -13.62 -20.48
N HIS A 322 -13.31 -13.42 -19.18
CA HIS A 322 -13.51 -12.13 -18.53
C HIS A 322 -12.20 -11.52 -18.03
N CYS A 323 -11.07 -12.18 -18.26
CA CYS A 323 -9.73 -11.68 -17.93
C CYS A 323 -9.33 -10.58 -18.92
N VAL A 324 -8.72 -9.48 -18.43
CA VAL A 324 -8.24 -8.34 -19.23
C VAL A 324 -6.73 -8.34 -19.22
#